data_b21abf6b08c3aaec4e64c63278c07c1a
#
_entry.id   b21abf6b08c3aaec4e64c63278c07c1a
#
_cell.length_a   1.000
_cell.length_b   1.000
_cell.length_c   1.000
_cell.angle_alpha   90.00
_cell.angle_beta   90.00
_cell.angle_gamma   90.00
#
_symmetry.space_group_name_H-M   'P 1'
#
loop_
_entity.id
_entity.type
_entity.pdbx_description
1 polymer ?
#
loop_
_entity_poly.entity_id
_entity_poly.type
_entity_poly.pdbx_seq_one_letter_code
_entity_poly.pdbx_strand_id
1 'polypeptide(L)'
;VSDFCGTCQKCMEICPTQALKSPRVLDANLCISYWTIESRKIPPTEVRKKMGDWLFGCDLCQTVCPWNQKIYKSKLEISEKRSLSESDRENLIQDLKFILESSNRQILKKIEKTPLMRAGPKGLKRNALIVIGNQKLVELKNQVQQKITDDFLGPLAKEILIELEN
;
A
#
# COMPACT_ATOMS: atom_id res chain seq x y z
N VAL A 1 21.54 20.77 -13.54
CA VAL A 1 20.38 21.26 -12.78
C VAL A 1 20.81 21.48 -11.35
N SER A 2 20.58 22.69 -10.80
CA SER A 2 20.93 23.04 -9.42
C SER A 2 20.28 22.08 -8.44
N ASP A 3 21.03 21.58 -7.46
CA ASP A 3 20.49 20.76 -6.38
C ASP A 3 19.98 21.65 -5.25
N PHE A 4 18.65 21.67 -5.10
CA PHE A 4 17.99 22.43 -4.04
C PHE A 4 17.77 21.62 -2.75
N CYS A 5 18.18 20.37 -2.69
CA CYS A 5 18.06 19.53 -1.50
C CYS A 5 19.10 19.89 -0.43
N GLY A 6 20.31 20.32 -0.84
CA GLY A 6 21.41 20.60 0.09
C GLY A 6 21.69 19.41 1.01
N THR A 7 21.70 19.66 2.31
CA THR A 7 21.91 18.62 3.34
C THR A 7 20.63 17.93 3.82
N CYS A 8 19.46 18.24 3.22
CA CYS A 8 18.18 17.69 3.65
C CYS A 8 18.05 16.20 3.30
N GLN A 9 17.72 15.37 4.29
CA GLN A 9 17.54 13.91 4.15
C GLN A 9 16.14 13.43 4.54
N LYS A 10 15.18 14.33 4.79
CA LYS A 10 13.84 13.99 5.31
C LYS A 10 13.11 12.89 4.52
N CYS A 11 13.21 12.90 3.18
CA CYS A 11 12.57 11.87 2.35
C CYS A 11 13.22 10.48 2.50
N MET A 12 14.50 10.41 2.82
CA MET A 12 15.20 9.15 3.11
C MET A 12 14.82 8.63 4.50
N GLU A 13 14.78 9.50 5.49
CA GLU A 13 14.44 9.18 6.88
C GLU A 13 13.02 8.68 7.05
N ILE A 14 12.05 9.30 6.36
CA ILE A 14 10.63 8.92 6.47
C ILE A 14 10.29 7.61 5.73
N CYS A 15 11.15 7.16 4.80
CA CYS A 15 10.87 5.99 3.97
C CYS A 15 10.90 4.69 4.80
N PRO A 16 9.76 4.00 5.03
CA PRO A 16 9.73 2.83 5.91
C PRO A 16 10.53 1.65 5.38
N THR A 17 10.68 1.57 4.05
CA THR A 17 11.44 0.50 3.38
C THR A 17 12.86 0.92 3.02
N GLN A 18 13.24 2.16 3.30
CA GLN A 18 14.55 2.72 2.94
C GLN A 18 14.85 2.57 1.44
N ALA A 19 13.84 2.79 0.61
CA ALA A 19 13.96 2.71 -0.85
C ALA A 19 14.86 3.81 -1.43
N LEU A 20 14.96 4.97 -0.78
CA LEU A 20 15.87 6.05 -1.16
C LEU A 20 17.24 5.78 -0.56
N LYS A 21 18.20 5.33 -1.38
CA LYS A 21 19.56 4.93 -0.95
C LYS A 21 20.50 6.10 -0.75
N SER A 22 20.32 7.15 -1.52
CA SER A 22 21.03 8.41 -1.44
C SER A 22 20.17 9.50 -2.10
N PRO A 23 20.53 10.78 -2.02
CA PRO A 23 19.80 11.83 -2.70
C PRO A 23 19.55 11.47 -4.17
N ARG A 24 18.26 11.43 -4.58
CA ARG A 24 17.79 11.12 -5.94
C ARG A 24 18.09 9.69 -6.44
N VAL A 25 18.58 8.79 -5.60
CA VAL A 25 18.80 7.39 -5.96
C VAL A 25 17.76 6.52 -5.28
N LEU A 26 16.83 5.97 -6.09
CA LEU A 26 15.74 5.11 -5.64
C LEU A 26 16.00 3.66 -6.07
N ASP A 27 15.94 2.74 -5.11
CA ASP A 27 15.78 1.32 -5.38
C ASP A 27 14.28 1.00 -5.50
N ALA A 28 13.82 0.80 -6.73
CA ALA A 28 12.41 0.50 -6.99
C ALA A 28 11.95 -0.81 -6.31
N ASN A 29 12.84 -1.79 -6.13
CA ASN A 29 12.49 -3.06 -5.47
C ASN A 29 12.15 -2.91 -3.98
N LEU A 30 12.46 -1.77 -3.39
CA LEU A 30 12.08 -1.42 -2.01
C LEU A 30 10.91 -0.43 -1.98
N CYS A 31 10.57 0.22 -3.10
CA CYS A 31 9.57 1.28 -3.12
C CYS A 31 8.14 0.73 -3.03
N ILE A 32 7.39 1.14 -2.00
CA ILE A 32 5.98 0.76 -1.81
C ILE A 32 5.13 1.15 -3.03
N SER A 33 5.34 2.36 -3.57
CA SER A 33 4.62 2.83 -4.75
C SER A 33 4.85 1.92 -5.96
N TYR A 34 6.10 1.48 -6.21
CA TYR A 34 6.40 0.51 -7.26
C TYR A 34 5.66 -0.81 -7.06
N TRP A 35 5.69 -1.36 -5.85
CA TRP A 35 5.04 -2.63 -5.56
C TRP A 35 3.52 -2.57 -5.66
N THR A 36 2.91 -1.49 -5.19
CA THR A 36 1.44 -1.35 -5.18
C THR A 36 0.86 -1.00 -6.55
N ILE A 37 1.63 -0.35 -7.43
CA ILE A 37 1.16 0.16 -8.73
C ILE A 37 1.69 -0.68 -9.90
N GLU A 38 3.01 -0.85 -10.00
CA GLU A 38 3.67 -1.33 -11.22
C GLU A 38 3.96 -2.83 -11.20
N SER A 39 4.42 -3.34 -10.05
CA SER A 39 4.82 -4.74 -9.96
C SER A 39 3.65 -5.70 -10.15
N ARG A 40 3.90 -6.77 -10.90
CA ARG A 40 2.95 -7.89 -11.09
C ARG A 40 3.28 -9.10 -10.21
N LYS A 41 4.31 -8.98 -9.38
CA LYS A 41 4.77 -10.03 -8.46
C LYS A 41 4.25 -9.77 -7.03
N ILE A 42 4.36 -10.77 -6.17
CA ILE A 42 4.17 -10.61 -4.73
C ILE A 42 5.45 -9.97 -4.16
N PRO A 43 5.35 -8.89 -3.37
CA PRO A 43 6.53 -8.29 -2.73
C PRO A 43 7.20 -9.26 -1.76
N PRO A 44 8.52 -9.17 -1.56
CA PRO A 44 9.22 -9.89 -0.50
C PRO A 44 8.63 -9.59 0.88
N THR A 45 8.71 -10.54 1.80
CA THR A 45 8.12 -10.42 3.16
C THR A 45 8.62 -9.18 3.91
N GLU A 46 9.91 -8.84 3.79
CA GLU A 46 10.52 -7.69 4.43
C GLU A 46 9.92 -6.36 3.94
N VAL A 47 9.54 -6.30 2.66
CA VAL A 47 8.87 -5.14 2.06
C VAL A 47 7.40 -5.11 2.47
N ARG A 48 6.69 -6.26 2.35
CA ARG A 48 5.26 -6.37 2.69
C ARG A 48 4.96 -5.86 4.08
N LYS A 49 5.71 -6.31 5.09
CA LYS A 49 5.52 -5.91 6.50
C LYS A 49 5.69 -4.41 6.74
N LYS A 50 6.44 -3.73 5.87
CA LYS A 50 6.66 -2.28 5.94
C LYS A 50 5.69 -1.47 5.09
N MET A 51 4.82 -2.13 4.32
CA MET A 51 3.83 -1.45 3.46
C MET A 51 2.67 -0.83 4.26
N GLY A 52 2.46 -1.24 5.54
CA GLY A 52 1.38 -0.69 6.36
C GLY A 52 0.01 -0.86 5.71
N ASP A 53 -0.77 0.21 5.64
CA ASP A 53 -2.11 0.29 5.06
C ASP A 53 -2.13 0.80 3.59
N TRP A 54 -0.97 0.90 2.95
CA TRP A 54 -0.88 1.38 1.57
C TRP A 54 -1.46 0.38 0.56
N LEU A 55 -2.71 0.58 0.20
CA LEU A 55 -3.38 -0.20 -0.84
C LEU A 55 -2.90 0.19 -2.25
N PHE A 56 -2.59 1.47 -2.47
CA PHE A 56 -2.17 2.01 -3.76
C PHE A 56 -1.32 3.26 -3.58
N GLY A 57 -0.12 3.26 -4.17
CA GLY A 57 0.82 4.36 -4.06
C GLY A 57 1.51 4.43 -2.69
N CYS A 58 2.32 5.45 -2.51
CA CYS A 58 2.95 5.87 -1.26
C CYS A 58 3.61 7.22 -1.50
N ASP A 59 3.15 8.25 -0.83
CA ASP A 59 3.62 9.62 -1.04
C ASP A 59 4.42 10.19 0.14
N LEU A 60 4.87 9.34 1.09
CA LEU A 60 5.58 9.80 2.29
C LEU A 60 6.80 10.68 1.96
N CYS A 61 7.60 10.29 0.99
CA CYS A 61 8.76 11.07 0.57
C CYS A 61 8.39 12.41 -0.07
N GLN A 62 7.21 12.51 -0.66
CA GLN A 62 6.69 13.75 -1.26
C GLN A 62 6.08 14.67 -0.19
N THR A 63 5.33 14.09 0.75
CA THR A 63 4.64 14.86 1.80
C THR A 63 5.63 15.51 2.77
N VAL A 64 6.74 14.85 3.10
CA VAL A 64 7.75 15.38 4.01
C VAL A 64 8.68 16.42 3.35
N CYS A 65 8.69 16.47 2.01
CA CYS A 65 9.60 17.33 1.26
C CYS A 65 9.28 18.82 1.50
N PRO A 66 10.25 19.64 1.97
CA PRO A 66 10.03 21.07 2.22
C PRO A 66 9.52 21.83 0.98
N TRP A 67 9.92 21.41 -0.22
CA TRP A 67 9.50 22.02 -1.48
C TRP A 67 8.02 21.77 -1.80
N ASN A 68 7.47 20.66 -1.30
CA ASN A 68 6.07 20.30 -1.50
C ASN A 68 5.15 20.81 -0.38
N GLN A 69 5.70 21.30 0.74
CA GLN A 69 4.91 21.71 1.91
C GLN A 69 3.89 22.81 1.60
N LYS A 70 4.16 23.71 0.65
CA LYS A 70 3.20 24.73 0.23
C LYS A 70 1.91 24.11 -0.33
N ILE A 71 2.03 22.97 -0.99
CA ILE A 71 0.90 22.23 -1.59
C ILE A 71 0.18 21.40 -0.51
N TYR A 72 0.95 20.85 0.44
CA TYR A 72 0.44 19.93 1.46
C TYR A 72 0.10 20.59 2.80
N LYS A 73 0.38 21.89 3.00
CA LYS A 73 0.17 22.61 4.28
C LYS A 73 -1.25 22.48 4.86
N SER A 74 -2.25 22.24 4.04
CA SER A 74 -3.63 21.94 4.47
C SER A 74 -3.88 20.44 4.75
N LYS A 75 -2.90 19.54 4.48
CA LYS A 75 -3.05 18.08 4.58
C LYS A 75 -2.00 17.44 5.50
N LEU A 76 -1.04 18.21 6.04
CA LEU A 76 0.11 17.71 6.81
C LEU A 76 -0.22 17.29 8.25
N GLU A 77 -1.45 17.47 8.72
CA GLU A 77 -1.95 16.82 9.94
C GLU A 77 -2.08 15.30 9.80
N ILE A 78 -1.73 14.76 8.61
CA ILE A 78 -1.92 13.36 8.23
C ILE A 78 -0.73 12.46 8.63
N SER A 79 0.45 13.00 8.97
CA SER A 79 1.68 12.18 9.04
C SER A 79 2.12 11.72 10.43
N GLU A 80 1.56 12.25 11.50
CA GLU A 80 1.89 11.80 12.86
C GLU A 80 0.76 10.92 13.41
N LYS A 81 0.98 9.59 13.38
CA LYS A 81 0.09 8.56 13.94
C LYS A 81 -1.36 8.67 13.45
N ARG A 82 -1.59 8.29 12.21
CA ARG A 82 -2.92 7.99 11.72
C ARG A 82 -3.46 6.75 12.46
N SER A 83 -3.98 6.95 13.66
CA SER A 83 -4.97 6.03 14.17
C SER A 83 -6.22 6.24 13.32
N LEU A 84 -6.57 5.26 12.50
CA LEU A 84 -7.82 5.27 11.76
C LEU A 84 -8.96 5.51 12.77
N SER A 85 -9.82 6.49 12.51
CA SER A 85 -11.06 6.58 13.26
C SER A 85 -11.85 5.28 13.06
N GLU A 86 -12.78 4.96 13.95
CA GLU A 86 -13.63 3.78 13.80
C GLU A 86 -14.34 3.78 12.43
N SER A 87 -14.85 4.94 12.01
CA SER A 87 -15.46 5.13 10.70
C SER A 87 -14.48 4.88 9.54
N ASP A 88 -13.22 5.34 9.65
CA ASP A 88 -12.21 5.08 8.60
C ASP A 88 -11.86 3.59 8.53
N ARG A 89 -11.81 2.92 9.67
CA ARG A 89 -11.57 1.48 9.75
C ARG A 89 -12.71 0.68 9.12
N GLU A 90 -13.95 1.02 9.39
CA GLU A 90 -15.12 0.40 8.78
C GLU A 90 -15.12 0.58 7.25
N ASN A 91 -14.86 1.80 6.77
CA ASN A 91 -14.75 2.08 5.35
C ASN A 91 -13.63 1.27 4.68
N LEU A 92 -12.46 1.17 5.32
CA LEU A 92 -11.35 0.34 4.83
C LEU A 92 -11.77 -1.13 4.71
N ILE A 93 -12.42 -1.69 5.73
CA ILE A 93 -12.92 -3.07 5.71
C ILE A 93 -13.89 -3.29 4.54
N GLN A 94 -14.83 -2.37 4.32
CA GLN A 94 -15.80 -2.48 3.24
C GLN A 94 -15.11 -2.43 1.86
N ASP A 95 -14.15 -1.54 1.66
CA ASP A 95 -13.41 -1.44 0.40
C ASP A 95 -12.55 -2.70 0.14
N LEU A 96 -11.85 -3.20 1.15
CA LEU A 96 -11.06 -4.43 1.03
C LEU A 96 -11.94 -5.66 0.75
N LYS A 97 -13.08 -5.75 1.43
CA LYS A 97 -14.09 -6.79 1.19
C LYS A 97 -14.59 -6.74 -0.26
N PHE A 98 -14.99 -5.56 -0.72
CA PHE A 98 -15.41 -5.38 -2.12
C PHE A 98 -14.32 -5.84 -3.10
N ILE A 99 -13.06 -5.48 -2.90
CA ILE A 99 -11.94 -5.85 -3.77
C ILE A 99 -11.76 -7.38 -3.81
N LEU A 100 -11.84 -8.06 -2.67
CA LEU A 100 -11.63 -9.50 -2.61
C LEU A 100 -12.81 -10.29 -3.17
N GLU A 101 -14.06 -9.89 -2.89
CA GLU A 101 -15.27 -10.62 -3.30
C GLU A 101 -15.65 -10.38 -4.77
N SER A 102 -15.30 -9.19 -5.31
CA SER A 102 -15.72 -8.81 -6.66
C SER A 102 -14.94 -9.54 -7.75
N SER A 103 -15.65 -9.81 -8.86
CA SER A 103 -15.01 -10.24 -10.11
C SER A 103 -14.09 -9.16 -10.67
N ASN A 104 -13.12 -9.57 -11.49
CA ASN A 104 -12.22 -8.60 -12.14
C ASN A 104 -12.97 -7.55 -12.97
N ARG A 105 -14.07 -7.95 -13.62
CA ARG A 105 -14.93 -7.04 -14.39
C ARG A 105 -15.59 -5.98 -13.52
N GLN A 106 -16.10 -6.37 -12.35
CA GLN A 106 -16.72 -5.43 -11.40
C GLN A 106 -15.70 -4.43 -10.86
N ILE A 107 -14.49 -4.91 -10.50
CA ILE A 107 -13.40 -4.03 -10.07
C ILE A 107 -13.05 -3.05 -11.19
N LEU A 108 -12.81 -3.53 -12.43
CA LEU A 108 -12.47 -2.66 -13.56
C LEU A 108 -13.51 -1.57 -13.78
N LYS A 109 -14.81 -1.91 -13.70
CA LYS A 109 -15.89 -0.92 -13.83
C LYS A 109 -15.84 0.14 -12.72
N LYS A 110 -15.51 -0.25 -11.48
CA LYS A 110 -15.43 0.69 -10.33
C LYS A 110 -14.23 1.62 -10.42
N ILE A 111 -13.09 1.13 -10.93
CA ILE A 111 -11.84 1.91 -10.99
C ILE A 111 -11.62 2.59 -12.35
N GLU A 112 -12.56 2.44 -13.30
CA GLU A 112 -12.48 3.05 -14.62
C GLU A 112 -12.22 4.56 -14.50
N LYS A 113 -11.32 5.07 -15.33
CA LYS A 113 -10.88 6.47 -15.34
C LYS A 113 -10.18 6.96 -14.06
N THR A 114 -9.75 6.04 -13.21
CA THR A 114 -8.93 6.37 -12.03
C THR A 114 -7.50 5.84 -12.18
N PRO A 115 -6.52 6.40 -11.44
CA PRO A 115 -5.14 5.87 -11.43
C PRO A 115 -5.04 4.40 -11.00
N LEU A 116 -6.03 3.86 -10.27
CA LEU A 116 -6.08 2.47 -9.81
C LEU A 116 -6.05 1.45 -10.97
N MET A 117 -6.43 1.87 -12.18
CA MET A 117 -6.32 1.06 -13.40
C MET A 117 -4.90 0.53 -13.64
N ARG A 118 -3.86 1.25 -13.21
CA ARG A 118 -2.45 0.82 -13.37
C ARG A 118 -2.15 -0.45 -12.60
N ALA A 119 -2.65 -0.58 -11.37
CA ALA A 119 -2.50 -1.82 -10.58
C ALA A 119 -3.36 -2.95 -11.13
N GLY A 120 -4.53 -2.62 -11.65
CA GLY A 120 -5.53 -3.57 -12.13
C GLY A 120 -6.12 -4.44 -11.02
N PRO A 121 -7.13 -5.26 -11.33
CA PRO A 121 -7.83 -6.07 -10.32
C PRO A 121 -6.91 -7.03 -9.57
N LYS A 122 -6.00 -7.70 -10.28
CA LYS A 122 -5.07 -8.68 -9.69
C LYS A 122 -4.10 -8.00 -8.71
N GLY A 123 -3.56 -6.83 -9.07
CA GLY A 123 -2.70 -6.03 -8.21
C GLY A 123 -3.44 -5.52 -6.97
N LEU A 124 -4.67 -5.02 -7.14
CA LEU A 124 -5.48 -4.54 -6.02
C LEU A 124 -5.84 -5.67 -5.05
N LYS A 125 -6.21 -6.87 -5.53
CA LYS A 125 -6.48 -8.03 -4.67
C LYS A 125 -5.23 -8.45 -3.88
N ARG A 126 -4.06 -8.49 -4.51
CA ARG A 126 -2.78 -8.74 -3.83
C ARG A 126 -2.52 -7.70 -2.74
N ASN A 127 -2.66 -6.41 -3.07
CA ASN A 127 -2.45 -5.32 -2.12
C ASN A 127 -3.45 -5.38 -0.95
N ALA A 128 -4.72 -5.72 -1.23
CA ALA A 128 -5.75 -5.89 -0.20
C ALA A 128 -5.37 -6.99 0.81
N LEU A 129 -4.87 -8.15 0.35
CA LEU A 129 -4.37 -9.19 1.24
C LEU A 129 -3.24 -8.69 2.14
N ILE A 130 -2.29 -7.93 1.58
CA ILE A 130 -1.16 -7.37 2.34
C ILE A 130 -1.65 -6.40 3.42
N VAL A 131 -2.58 -5.50 3.07
CA VAL A 131 -3.17 -4.55 4.04
C VAL A 131 -3.92 -5.30 5.15
N ILE A 132 -4.69 -6.34 4.82
CA ILE A 132 -5.41 -7.16 5.81
C ILE A 132 -4.43 -7.76 6.82
N GLY A 133 -3.33 -8.35 6.38
CA GLY A 133 -2.31 -8.90 7.27
C GLY A 133 -1.64 -7.83 8.13
N ASN A 134 -1.18 -6.74 7.53
CA ASN A 134 -0.49 -5.66 8.24
C ASN A 134 -1.37 -4.96 9.28
N GLN A 135 -2.67 -4.81 9.01
CA GLN A 135 -3.64 -4.15 9.89
C GLN A 135 -4.37 -5.13 10.83
N LYS A 136 -4.02 -6.43 10.74
CA LYS A 136 -4.65 -7.51 11.53
C LYS A 136 -6.19 -7.48 11.47
N LEU A 137 -6.74 -7.36 10.25
CA LEU A 137 -8.20 -7.28 10.04
C LEU A 137 -8.82 -8.67 10.06
N VAL A 138 -8.97 -9.23 11.26
CA VAL A 138 -9.51 -10.58 11.49
C VAL A 138 -10.94 -10.76 10.97
N GLU A 139 -11.69 -9.67 10.83
CA GLU A 139 -13.05 -9.63 10.29
C GLU A 139 -13.10 -10.09 8.82
N LEU A 140 -11.98 -9.98 8.10
CA LEU A 140 -11.85 -10.39 6.70
C LEU A 140 -11.23 -11.77 6.52
N LYS A 141 -11.06 -12.55 7.59
CA LYS A 141 -10.45 -13.90 7.55
C LYS A 141 -11.15 -14.81 6.53
N ASN A 142 -12.47 -14.78 6.45
CA ASN A 142 -13.23 -15.59 5.49
C ASN A 142 -12.92 -15.23 4.03
N GLN A 143 -12.77 -13.92 3.72
CA GLN A 143 -12.43 -13.44 2.39
C GLN A 143 -11.01 -13.85 1.98
N VAL A 144 -10.07 -13.84 2.93
CA VAL A 144 -8.70 -14.35 2.73
C VAL A 144 -8.73 -15.86 2.46
N GLN A 145 -9.50 -16.62 3.25
CA GLN A 145 -9.65 -18.07 3.11
C GLN A 145 -10.09 -18.48 1.70
N GLN A 146 -11.02 -17.74 1.10
CA GLN A 146 -11.51 -17.97 -0.27
C GLN A 146 -10.42 -17.77 -1.35
N LYS A 147 -9.29 -17.16 -1.04
CA LYS A 147 -8.19 -16.93 -1.99
C LYS A 147 -7.09 -17.98 -1.94
N ILE A 148 -7.17 -18.96 -1.03
CA ILE A 148 -6.14 -20.02 -0.89
C ILE A 148 -5.95 -20.84 -2.16
N THR A 149 -7.03 -21.04 -2.92
CA THR A 149 -7.05 -21.85 -4.16
C THR A 149 -6.69 -21.05 -5.41
N ASP A 150 -6.48 -19.73 -5.29
CA ASP A 150 -6.05 -18.90 -6.42
C ASP A 150 -4.55 -19.17 -6.70
N ASP A 151 -4.20 -19.44 -7.96
CA ASP A 151 -2.83 -19.78 -8.37
C ASP A 151 -1.81 -18.68 -8.01
N PHE A 152 -2.20 -17.43 -8.05
CA PHE A 152 -1.31 -16.29 -7.77
C PHE A 152 -1.40 -15.82 -6.32
N LEU A 153 -2.61 -15.69 -5.78
CA LEU A 153 -2.86 -15.14 -4.45
C LEU A 153 -2.76 -16.19 -3.34
N GLY A 154 -2.93 -17.47 -3.68
CA GLY A 154 -3.01 -18.55 -2.70
C GLY A 154 -1.82 -18.64 -1.76
N PRO A 155 -0.56 -18.61 -2.23
CA PRO A 155 0.60 -18.58 -1.33
C PRO A 155 0.56 -17.41 -0.34
N LEU A 156 0.24 -16.21 -0.82
CA LEU A 156 0.11 -15.01 0.02
C LEU A 156 -1.06 -15.14 1.00
N ALA A 157 -2.22 -15.64 0.56
CA ALA A 157 -3.40 -15.80 1.41
C ALA A 157 -3.11 -16.77 2.58
N LYS A 158 -2.38 -17.86 2.34
CA LYS A 158 -1.96 -18.79 3.39
C LYS A 158 -1.08 -18.12 4.44
N GLU A 159 -0.08 -17.35 4.01
CA GLU A 159 0.79 -16.60 4.93
C GLU A 159 -0.01 -15.60 5.76
N ILE A 160 -0.91 -14.83 5.13
CA ILE A 160 -1.74 -13.84 5.82
C ILE A 160 -2.67 -14.51 6.84
N LEU A 161 -3.25 -15.68 6.55
CA LEU A 161 -4.07 -16.40 7.53
C LEU A 161 -3.28 -16.78 8.78
N ILE A 162 -2.04 -17.26 8.62
CA ILE A 162 -1.16 -17.56 9.75
C ILE A 162 -0.86 -16.29 10.56
N GLU A 163 -0.64 -15.15 9.87
CA GLU A 163 -0.39 -13.86 10.53
C GLU A 163 -1.62 -13.34 11.30
N LEU A 164 -2.84 -13.67 10.87
CA LEU A 164 -4.09 -13.29 11.54
C LEU A 164 -4.42 -14.19 12.77
N GLU A 165 -3.78 -15.36 12.88
CA GLU A 165 -3.97 -16.30 13.98
C GLU A 165 -2.98 -16.07 15.15
N ASN A 166 -1.91 -15.29 14.89
CA ASN A 166 -0.87 -14.93 15.88
C ASN A 166 -1.02 -13.47 16.34
#